data_5604fc09539e24a3f22fa909fbb05581
#
_entry.id   5604fc09539e24a3f22fa909fbb05581
#
_cell.length_a   1.000
_cell.length_b   1.000
_cell.length_c   1.000
_cell.angle_alpha   90.00
_cell.angle_beta   90.00
_cell.angle_gamma   90.00
#
_symmetry.space_group_name_H-M   'P 1'
#
loop_
_entity.id
_entity.type
_entity.pdbx_description
1 polymer ?
#
loop_
_entity_poly.entity_id
_entity_poly.type
_entity_poly.pdbx_seq_one_letter_code
_entity_poly.pdbx_strand_id
1 'polypeptide(L)'
;RFSQDAGALDERWKDLQRQVHPDRFAGQGPAAQRVAAQWSARVNEAYRRLKEPLKRAAYLCELHGAALHAEDNTAMPPAFLMMQMELREQVDEASDMAELNSAERQAEEMRQTLLAELERQLDEQQDWPGAAQSVRALMFFDRFQQDLARKRAALNA
;
A
#
# COMPACT_ATOMS: atom_id res chain seq x y z
N ARG A 1 -10.02 9.95 5.28
CA ARG A 1 -10.38 8.71 5.94
C ARG A 1 -9.72 7.51 5.26
N PHE A 2 -9.19 6.55 6.03
CA PHE A 2 -8.54 5.37 5.45
C PHE A 2 -9.54 4.45 4.75
N SER A 3 -10.67 4.17 5.41
CA SER A 3 -11.76 3.40 4.80
C SER A 3 -12.38 4.18 3.64
N GLN A 4 -12.33 3.65 2.44
CA GLN A 4 -12.83 4.28 1.22
C GLN A 4 -13.65 3.30 0.38
N ASP A 5 -14.66 3.83 -0.31
CA ASP A 5 -15.37 3.12 -1.36
C ASP A 5 -14.57 3.23 -2.68
N ALA A 6 -14.05 2.09 -3.15
CA ALA A 6 -13.24 2.04 -4.37
C ALA A 6 -14.02 2.49 -5.61
N GLY A 7 -15.32 2.15 -5.71
CA GLY A 7 -16.18 2.57 -6.81
C GLY A 7 -16.39 4.07 -6.83
N ALA A 8 -16.68 4.67 -5.69
CA ALA A 8 -16.84 6.12 -5.56
C ALA A 8 -15.53 6.86 -5.91
N LEU A 9 -14.39 6.32 -5.48
CA LEU A 9 -13.07 6.88 -5.80
C LEU A 9 -12.80 6.84 -7.31
N ASP A 10 -13.09 5.72 -7.98
CA ASP A 10 -12.93 5.56 -9.43
C ASP A 10 -13.81 6.56 -10.20
N GLU A 11 -15.07 6.72 -9.82
CA GLU A 11 -15.99 7.67 -10.46
C GLU A 11 -15.50 9.12 -10.28
N ARG A 12 -15.04 9.48 -9.08
CA ARG A 12 -14.49 10.80 -8.81
C ARG A 12 -13.25 11.08 -9.66
N TRP A 13 -12.37 10.10 -9.80
CA TRP A 13 -11.19 10.23 -10.66
C TRP A 13 -11.57 10.46 -12.12
N LYS A 14 -12.53 9.67 -12.65
CA LYS A 14 -13.02 9.83 -14.03
C LYS A 14 -13.61 11.22 -14.26
N ASP A 15 -14.40 11.72 -13.32
CA ASP A 15 -15.00 13.05 -13.40
C ASP A 15 -13.95 14.15 -13.43
N LEU A 16 -12.94 14.07 -12.54
CA LEU A 16 -11.85 15.04 -12.50
C LEU A 16 -11.00 14.97 -13.77
N GLN A 17 -10.71 13.79 -14.30
CA GLN A 17 -9.97 13.64 -15.55
C GLN A 17 -10.70 14.29 -16.72
N ARG A 18 -12.00 14.14 -16.81
CA ARG A 18 -12.81 14.81 -17.84
C ARG A 18 -12.71 16.33 -17.76
N GLN A 19 -12.62 16.91 -16.54
CA GLN A 19 -12.52 18.34 -16.34
C GLN A 19 -11.15 18.92 -16.66
N VAL A 20 -10.07 18.18 -16.43
CA VAL A 20 -8.68 18.68 -16.52
C VAL A 20 -7.91 18.13 -17.72
N HIS A 21 -8.49 17.26 -18.55
CA HIS A 21 -7.78 16.63 -19.67
C HIS A 21 -7.27 17.69 -20.64
N PRO A 22 -5.98 17.61 -21.09
CA PRO A 22 -5.41 18.61 -22.02
C PRO A 22 -6.16 18.83 -23.30
N ASP A 23 -6.78 17.78 -23.86
CA ASP A 23 -7.56 17.84 -25.12
C ASP A 23 -8.76 18.81 -24.99
N ARG A 24 -9.31 18.96 -23.81
CA ARG A 24 -10.40 19.91 -23.54
C ARG A 24 -9.97 21.37 -23.75
N PHE A 25 -8.68 21.64 -23.62
CA PHE A 25 -8.10 22.98 -23.69
C PHE A 25 -7.33 23.23 -24.99
N ALA A 26 -7.48 22.35 -25.98
CA ALA A 26 -6.76 22.42 -27.25
C ALA A 26 -6.92 23.76 -27.98
N GLY A 27 -8.10 24.40 -27.87
CA GLY A 27 -8.39 25.69 -28.48
C GLY A 27 -7.96 26.91 -27.66
N GLN A 28 -7.39 26.75 -26.46
CA GLN A 28 -7.08 27.83 -25.52
C GLN A 28 -5.59 28.20 -25.47
N GLY A 29 -4.78 27.60 -26.32
CA GLY A 29 -3.36 27.90 -26.44
C GLY A 29 -2.43 27.00 -25.62
N PRO A 30 -1.10 27.09 -25.88
CA PRO A 30 -0.11 26.17 -25.27
C PRO A 30 -0.01 26.32 -23.74
N ALA A 31 -0.19 27.51 -23.20
CA ALA A 31 -0.12 27.74 -21.74
C ALA A 31 -1.25 27.03 -21.01
N ALA A 32 -2.49 27.12 -21.52
CA ALA A 32 -3.66 26.44 -20.95
C ALA A 32 -3.51 24.92 -21.03
N GLN A 33 -2.98 24.39 -22.12
CA GLN A 33 -2.70 22.97 -22.27
C GLN A 33 -1.66 22.46 -21.29
N ARG A 34 -0.59 23.22 -21.02
CA ARG A 34 0.44 22.86 -20.02
C ARG A 34 -0.14 22.81 -18.61
N VAL A 35 -0.96 23.77 -18.24
CA VAL A 35 -1.63 23.80 -16.93
C VAL A 35 -2.56 22.59 -16.79
N ALA A 36 -3.36 22.31 -17.83
CA ALA A 36 -4.24 21.13 -17.83
C ALA A 36 -3.46 19.82 -17.70
N ALA A 37 -2.32 19.68 -18.39
CA ALA A 37 -1.44 18.52 -18.28
C ALA A 37 -0.89 18.35 -16.85
N GLN A 38 -0.51 19.43 -16.19
CA GLN A 38 -0.06 19.40 -14.79
C GLN A 38 -1.17 18.94 -13.85
N TRP A 39 -2.38 19.46 -14.01
CA TRP A 39 -3.52 19.04 -13.21
C TRP A 39 -3.90 17.59 -13.46
N SER A 40 -3.88 17.14 -14.72
CA SER A 40 -4.12 15.74 -15.07
C SER A 40 -3.11 14.82 -14.38
N ALA A 41 -1.83 15.17 -14.38
CA ALA A 41 -0.78 14.43 -13.71
C ALA A 41 -1.00 14.37 -12.18
N ARG A 42 -1.40 15.47 -11.56
CA ARG A 42 -1.71 15.53 -10.12
C ARG A 42 -2.93 14.68 -9.76
N VAL A 43 -3.97 14.71 -10.57
CA VAL A 43 -5.17 13.87 -10.38
C VAL A 43 -4.82 12.40 -10.47
N ASN A 44 -3.99 12.01 -11.43
CA ASN A 44 -3.52 10.63 -11.56
C ASN A 44 -2.67 10.18 -10.36
N GLU A 45 -1.77 11.03 -9.89
CA GLU A 45 -0.93 10.73 -8.72
C GLU A 45 -1.77 10.59 -7.45
N ALA A 46 -2.70 11.50 -7.22
CA ALA A 46 -3.63 11.43 -6.10
C ALA A 46 -4.46 10.14 -6.13
N TYR A 47 -4.97 9.79 -7.29
CA TYR A 47 -5.74 8.55 -7.48
C TYR A 47 -4.92 7.31 -7.12
N ARG A 48 -3.67 7.22 -7.60
CA ARG A 48 -2.77 6.09 -7.29
C ARG A 48 -2.51 5.97 -5.78
N ARG A 49 -2.26 7.09 -5.10
CA ARG A 49 -2.03 7.11 -3.65
C ARG A 49 -3.27 6.71 -2.86
N LEU A 50 -4.45 7.11 -3.31
CA LEU A 50 -5.70 6.86 -2.58
C LEU A 50 -6.32 5.49 -2.90
N LYS A 51 -6.02 4.92 -4.07
CA LYS A 51 -6.56 3.63 -4.49
C LYS A 51 -5.94 2.45 -3.75
N GLU A 52 -4.64 2.46 -3.54
CA GLU A 52 -3.94 1.41 -2.83
C GLU A 52 -3.99 1.64 -1.32
N PRO A 53 -4.52 0.67 -0.52
CA PRO A 53 -4.67 0.88 0.93
C PRO A 53 -3.38 1.28 1.63
N LEU A 54 -2.26 0.64 1.30
CA LEU A 54 -0.98 0.93 1.95
C LEU A 54 -0.46 2.33 1.62
N LYS A 55 -0.56 2.74 0.36
CA LYS A 55 -0.18 4.10 -0.06
C LYS A 55 -1.09 5.16 0.55
N ARG A 56 -2.40 4.88 0.62
CA ARG A 56 -3.37 5.76 1.28
C ARG A 56 -3.07 5.95 2.76
N ALA A 57 -2.76 4.87 3.46
CA ALA A 57 -2.37 4.92 4.87
C ALA A 57 -1.08 5.72 5.08
N ALA A 58 -0.06 5.48 4.25
CA ALA A 58 1.19 6.22 4.29
C ALA A 58 0.97 7.73 4.08
N TYR A 59 0.14 8.08 3.14
CA TYR A 59 -0.22 9.48 2.86
C TYR A 59 -0.94 10.13 4.04
N LEU A 60 -1.89 9.43 4.67
CA LEU A 60 -2.55 9.93 5.88
C LEU A 60 -1.57 10.16 7.03
N CYS A 61 -0.63 9.25 7.23
CA CYS A 61 0.43 9.41 8.22
C CYS A 61 1.30 10.64 7.93
N GLU A 62 1.71 10.84 6.68
CA GLU A 62 2.46 12.04 6.27
C GLU A 62 1.70 13.33 6.58
N LEU A 63 0.41 13.39 6.23
CA LEU A 63 -0.43 14.57 6.47
C LEU A 63 -0.53 14.95 7.94
N HIS A 64 -0.35 14.01 8.84
CA HIS A 64 -0.43 14.21 10.28
C HIS A 64 0.93 14.18 10.99
N GLY A 65 2.01 14.34 10.23
CA GLY A 65 3.36 14.48 10.76
C GLY A 65 4.04 13.19 11.21
N ALA A 66 3.46 12.02 10.90
CA ALA A 66 4.02 10.72 11.19
C ALA A 66 4.63 10.09 9.92
N ALA A 67 5.73 10.64 9.44
CA ALA A 67 6.41 10.15 8.25
C ALA A 67 6.93 8.72 8.45
N LEU A 68 6.93 7.94 7.37
CA LEU A 68 7.22 6.51 7.45
C LEU A 68 8.69 6.16 7.60
N HIS A 69 9.63 6.99 7.25
CA HIS A 69 11.08 6.69 7.32
C HIS A 69 11.40 5.21 7.00
N ALA A 70 11.03 4.76 5.78
CA ALA A 70 11.09 3.35 5.39
C ALA A 70 12.52 2.75 5.48
N GLU A 71 13.54 3.56 5.48
CA GLU A 71 14.94 3.20 5.69
C GLU A 71 15.29 2.91 7.15
N ASP A 72 14.50 3.40 8.13
CA ASP A 72 14.74 3.24 9.55
C ASP A 72 14.00 2.00 10.12
N ASN A 73 14.11 0.86 9.45
CA ASN A 73 13.49 -0.42 9.86
C ASN A 73 13.92 -0.93 11.26
N THR A 74 14.86 -0.25 11.91
CA THR A 74 15.35 -0.60 13.26
C THR A 74 14.32 -0.32 14.36
N ALA A 75 13.23 0.41 14.07
CA ALA A 75 12.20 0.77 15.04
C ALA A 75 11.10 -0.28 15.21
N MET A 76 11.18 -1.44 14.55
CA MET A 76 10.17 -2.49 14.67
C MET A 76 10.35 -3.31 15.95
N PRO A 77 9.23 -3.71 16.62
CA PRO A 77 9.31 -4.54 17.81
C PRO A 77 10.07 -5.84 17.57
N PRO A 78 10.87 -6.34 18.54
CA PRO A 78 11.60 -7.60 18.40
C PRO A 78 10.69 -8.79 18.04
N ALA A 79 9.49 -8.85 18.60
CA ALA A 79 8.52 -9.91 18.30
C ALA A 79 8.12 -9.92 16.81
N PHE A 80 8.00 -8.76 16.19
CA PHE A 80 7.71 -8.64 14.77
C PHE A 80 8.90 -9.12 13.92
N LEU A 81 10.12 -8.74 14.30
CA LEU A 81 11.34 -9.21 13.61
C LEU A 81 11.50 -10.72 13.69
N MET A 82 11.20 -11.33 14.84
CA MET A 82 11.20 -12.79 14.99
C MET A 82 10.16 -13.46 14.09
N MET A 83 8.96 -12.91 14.03
CA MET A 83 7.90 -13.43 13.14
C MET A 83 8.31 -13.37 11.67
N GLN A 84 8.97 -12.27 11.24
CA GLN A 84 9.53 -12.17 9.89
C GLN A 84 10.53 -13.29 9.58
N MET A 85 11.43 -13.53 10.53
CA MET A 85 12.44 -14.60 10.40
C MET A 85 11.78 -15.97 10.28
N GLU A 86 10.80 -16.27 11.12
CA GLU A 86 10.07 -17.55 11.10
C GLU A 86 9.34 -17.76 9.76
N LEU A 87 8.64 -16.73 9.25
CA LEU A 87 7.95 -16.83 7.97
C LEU A 87 8.91 -17.04 6.81
N ARG A 88 10.05 -16.34 6.80
CA ARG A 88 11.08 -16.52 5.76
C ARG A 88 11.68 -17.92 5.81
N GLU A 89 11.97 -18.43 7.00
CA GLU A 89 12.48 -19.78 7.19
C GLU A 89 11.49 -20.82 6.67
N GLN A 90 10.20 -20.68 7.00
CA GLN A 90 9.15 -21.58 6.48
C GLN A 90 9.12 -21.60 4.95
N VAL A 91 9.28 -20.47 4.29
CA VAL A 91 9.33 -20.39 2.82
C VAL A 91 10.60 -21.01 2.28
N ASP A 92 11.76 -20.72 2.88
CA ASP A 92 13.04 -21.25 2.41
C ASP A 92 13.11 -22.78 2.54
N GLU A 93 12.59 -23.33 3.63
CA GLU A 93 12.58 -24.75 3.92
C GLU A 93 11.45 -25.51 3.22
N ALA A 94 10.43 -24.84 2.69
CA ALA A 94 9.31 -25.49 2.02
C ALA A 94 9.80 -26.39 0.88
N SER A 95 9.47 -27.67 0.95
CA SER A 95 9.85 -28.67 -0.04
C SER A 95 8.75 -28.99 -1.05
N ASP A 96 7.52 -28.58 -0.75
CA ASP A 96 6.35 -28.80 -1.61
C ASP A 96 5.38 -27.60 -1.55
N MET A 97 4.37 -27.65 -2.44
CA MET A 97 3.36 -26.61 -2.53
C MET A 97 2.45 -26.53 -1.30
N ALA A 98 2.24 -27.63 -0.59
CA ALA A 98 1.39 -27.64 0.60
C ALA A 98 2.03 -26.85 1.74
N GLU A 99 3.33 -27.03 1.97
CA GLU A 99 4.11 -26.26 2.95
C GLU A 99 4.15 -24.77 2.58
N LEU A 100 4.38 -24.46 1.31
CA LEU A 100 4.39 -23.08 0.83
C LEU A 100 3.03 -22.39 1.00
N ASN A 101 1.94 -23.07 0.66
CA ASN A 101 0.58 -22.57 0.82
C ASN A 101 0.22 -22.38 2.31
N SER A 102 0.75 -23.19 3.20
CA SER A 102 0.57 -23.02 4.65
C SER A 102 1.23 -21.73 5.14
N ALA A 103 2.45 -21.46 4.72
CA ALA A 103 3.14 -20.20 5.05
C ALA A 103 2.40 -18.98 4.49
N GLU A 104 1.89 -19.09 3.26
CA GLU A 104 1.09 -18.01 2.63
C GLU A 104 -0.18 -17.71 3.42
N ARG A 105 -0.93 -18.73 3.83
CA ARG A 105 -2.15 -18.55 4.63
C ARG A 105 -1.85 -17.87 5.97
N GLN A 106 -0.80 -18.32 6.65
CA GLN A 106 -0.39 -17.72 7.92
C GLN A 106 -0.03 -16.24 7.76
N ALA A 107 0.73 -15.90 6.73
CA ALA A 107 1.08 -14.52 6.42
C ALA A 107 -0.16 -13.68 6.08
N GLU A 108 -1.11 -14.21 5.31
CA GLU A 108 -2.34 -13.49 4.95
C GLU A 108 -3.23 -13.23 6.15
N GLU A 109 -3.36 -14.17 7.08
CA GLU A 109 -4.10 -13.95 8.33
C GLU A 109 -3.49 -12.82 9.17
N MET A 110 -2.16 -12.79 9.29
CA MET A 110 -1.45 -11.71 9.97
C MET A 110 -1.64 -10.37 9.28
N ARG A 111 -1.56 -10.36 7.95
CA ARG A 111 -1.77 -9.16 7.14
C ARG A 111 -3.18 -8.59 7.33
N GLN A 112 -4.21 -9.42 7.33
CA GLN A 112 -5.59 -9.00 7.55
C GLN A 112 -5.78 -8.41 8.95
N THR A 113 -5.17 -9.00 9.96
CA THR A 113 -5.21 -8.48 11.33
C THR A 113 -4.57 -7.09 11.41
N LEU A 114 -3.41 -6.90 10.75
CA LEU A 114 -2.74 -5.60 10.69
C LEU A 114 -3.54 -4.55 9.93
N LEU A 115 -4.22 -4.92 8.85
CA LEU A 115 -5.09 -4.01 8.11
C LEU A 115 -6.27 -3.52 8.95
N ALA A 116 -6.89 -4.43 9.71
CA ALA A 116 -7.98 -4.07 10.61
C ALA A 116 -7.50 -3.13 11.73
N GLU A 117 -6.33 -3.40 12.29
CA GLU A 117 -5.71 -2.53 13.29
C GLU A 117 -5.38 -1.15 12.71
N LEU A 118 -4.81 -1.11 11.51
CA LEU A 118 -4.49 0.12 10.81
C LEU A 118 -5.74 0.99 10.58
N GLU A 119 -6.86 0.38 10.18
CA GLU A 119 -8.13 1.08 10.01
C GLU A 119 -8.59 1.72 11.32
N ARG A 120 -8.54 0.98 12.43
CA ARG A 120 -8.87 1.52 13.75
C ARG A 120 -7.95 2.67 14.17
N GLN A 121 -6.64 2.50 13.97
CA GLN A 121 -5.65 3.53 14.31
C GLN A 121 -5.88 4.82 13.54
N LEU A 122 -6.18 4.73 12.25
CA LEU A 122 -6.37 5.90 11.39
C LEU A 122 -7.75 6.53 11.53
N ASP A 123 -8.82 5.75 11.50
CA ASP A 123 -10.19 6.25 11.38
C ASP A 123 -10.88 6.47 12.73
N GLU A 124 -10.50 5.72 13.76
CA GLU A 124 -11.13 5.80 15.07
C GLU A 124 -10.26 6.46 16.13
N GLN A 125 -9.01 5.99 16.27
CA GLN A 125 -8.11 6.41 17.35
C GLN A 125 -7.29 7.65 17.00
N GLN A 126 -7.08 7.91 15.70
CA GLN A 126 -6.17 8.94 15.21
C GLN A 126 -4.75 8.79 15.79
N ASP A 127 -4.33 7.56 15.96
CA ASP A 127 -2.99 7.19 16.41
C ASP A 127 -2.03 7.14 15.21
N TRP A 128 -1.54 8.29 14.80
CA TRP A 128 -0.68 8.41 13.62
C TRP A 128 0.66 7.70 13.77
N PRO A 129 1.36 7.79 14.91
CA PRO A 129 2.60 7.02 15.10
C PRO A 129 2.37 5.51 15.07
N GLY A 130 1.31 5.01 15.72
CA GLY A 130 0.93 3.61 15.68
C GLY A 130 0.57 3.14 14.29
N ALA A 131 -0.19 3.96 13.55
CA ALA A 131 -0.54 3.69 12.16
C ALA A 131 0.71 3.62 11.26
N ALA A 132 1.67 4.53 11.43
CA ALA A 132 2.93 4.50 10.69
C ALA A 132 3.71 3.20 10.95
N GLN A 133 3.71 2.72 12.18
CA GLN A 133 4.33 1.44 12.53
C GLN A 133 3.61 0.27 11.86
N SER A 134 2.29 0.26 11.84
CA SER A 134 1.49 -0.76 11.14
C SER A 134 1.73 -0.75 9.64
N VAL A 135 1.89 0.41 9.02
CA VAL A 135 2.24 0.53 7.59
C VAL A 135 3.62 -0.08 7.32
N ARG A 136 4.61 0.20 8.18
CA ARG A 136 5.94 -0.42 8.05
C ARG A 136 5.88 -1.94 8.16
N ALA A 137 5.06 -2.47 9.07
CA ALA A 137 4.83 -3.91 9.18
C ALA A 137 4.19 -4.49 7.92
N LEU A 138 3.19 -3.80 7.35
CA LEU A 138 2.51 -4.24 6.12
C LEU A 138 3.42 -4.22 4.90
N MET A 139 4.40 -3.33 4.84
CA MET A 139 5.42 -3.32 3.79
C MET A 139 6.23 -4.62 3.73
N PHE A 140 6.46 -5.26 4.89
CA PHE A 140 7.09 -6.58 4.92
C PHE A 140 6.25 -7.61 4.17
N PHE A 141 4.93 -7.63 4.37
CA PHE A 141 4.05 -8.60 3.72
C PHE A 141 4.00 -8.41 2.20
N ASP A 142 4.07 -7.20 1.71
CA ASP A 142 4.17 -6.94 0.26
C ASP A 142 5.45 -7.55 -0.33
N ARG A 143 6.59 -7.38 0.34
CA ARG A 143 7.85 -8.00 -0.07
C ARG A 143 7.82 -9.53 0.05
N PHE A 144 7.20 -10.02 1.11
CA PHE A 144 7.04 -11.45 1.36
C PHE A 144 6.25 -12.16 0.25
N GLN A 145 5.24 -11.50 -0.33
CA GLN A 145 4.51 -12.02 -1.49
C GLN A 145 5.42 -12.27 -2.70
N GLN A 146 6.41 -11.40 -2.89
CA GLN A 146 7.40 -11.59 -3.96
C GLN A 146 8.29 -12.81 -3.68
N ASP A 147 8.68 -13.03 -2.44
CA ASP A 147 9.47 -14.19 -2.03
C ASP A 147 8.68 -15.51 -2.21
N LEU A 148 7.39 -15.49 -1.85
CA LEU A 148 6.48 -16.61 -2.11
C LEU A 148 6.37 -16.93 -3.61
N ALA A 149 6.21 -15.91 -4.44
CA ALA A 149 6.10 -16.08 -5.89
C ALA A 149 7.38 -16.72 -6.48
N ARG A 150 8.54 -16.27 -6.02
CA ARG A 150 9.85 -16.83 -6.44
C ARG A 150 10.00 -18.31 -6.03
N LYS A 151 9.64 -18.61 -4.79
CA LYS A 151 9.70 -20.00 -4.29
C LYS A 151 8.74 -20.90 -5.04
N ARG A 152 7.52 -20.41 -5.30
CA ARG A 152 6.51 -21.14 -6.08
C ARG A 152 7.00 -21.48 -7.48
N ALA A 153 7.64 -20.52 -8.16
CA ALA A 153 8.23 -20.74 -9.48
C ALA A 153 9.35 -21.79 -9.41
N ALA A 154 10.20 -21.77 -8.38
CA ALA A 154 11.27 -22.74 -8.19
C ALA A 154 10.73 -24.16 -7.95
N LEU A 155 9.65 -24.31 -7.17
CA LEU A 155 9.02 -25.61 -6.91
C LEU A 155 8.31 -26.20 -8.12
N ASN A 156 7.87 -25.36 -9.05
CA ASN A 156 7.18 -25.75 -10.29
C ASN A 156 8.15 -25.96 -11.48
N ALA A 157 9.42 -25.69 -11.29
CA ALA A 157 10.43 -25.82 -12.34
C ALA A 157 10.84 -27.28 -12.58
#